data_d2cfefac8a42666f60672c0e0ea3c249
#
_entry.id   d2cfefac8a42666f60672c0e0ea3c249
#
_cell.length_a   1.000
_cell.length_b   1.000
_cell.length_c   1.000
_cell.angle_alpha   90.00
_cell.angle_beta   90.00
_cell.angle_gamma   90.00
#
_symmetry.space_group_name_H-M   'P 1'
#
loop_
_entity.id
_entity.type
_entity.pdbx_description
1 polymer ?
#
loop_
_entity_poly.entity_id
_entity_poly.type
_entity_poly.pdbx_seq_one_letter_code
_entity_poly.pdbx_strand_id
1 'polypeptide(L)'
;LKQSDTLLDQFEPGAKTETLLPLLESLRSPLVDLREAIADKPSPKGFEGHYDAQQQLALTTKLANQMGYDFEAGRIDISTHPFSSGGGGDSRITTRIDENDPLNCLYSTAHE
;
A
#
# COMPACT_ATOMS: atom_id res chain seq x y z
N LEU A 1 30.05 -8.31 12.04
CA LEU A 1 28.75 -7.84 11.53
C LEU A 1 29.01 -7.17 10.17
N LYS A 2 28.27 -7.57 9.14
CA LYS A 2 28.30 -6.85 7.86
C LYS A 2 27.64 -5.49 8.07
N GLN A 3 28.15 -4.43 7.42
CA GLN A 3 27.57 -3.08 7.53
C GLN A 3 26.08 -3.06 7.17
N SER A 4 25.69 -3.88 6.16
CA SER A 4 24.30 -4.08 5.77
C SER A 4 23.40 -4.60 6.90
N ASP A 5 23.90 -5.55 7.72
CA ASP A 5 23.13 -6.13 8.81
C ASP A 5 22.85 -5.12 9.91
N THR A 6 23.79 -4.19 10.16
CA THR A 6 23.60 -3.10 11.14
C THR A 6 22.51 -2.11 10.69
N LEU A 7 22.42 -1.85 9.38
CA LEU A 7 21.36 -0.98 8.84
C LEU A 7 20.00 -1.69 8.83
N LEU A 8 19.98 -2.96 8.46
CA LEU A 8 18.75 -3.77 8.49
C LEU A 8 18.16 -3.87 9.90
N ASP A 9 19.01 -4.05 10.90
CA ASP A 9 18.59 -4.20 12.30
C ASP A 9 17.82 -2.98 12.86
N GLN A 10 18.01 -1.79 12.24
CA GLN A 10 17.28 -0.58 12.62
C GLN A 10 15.80 -0.62 12.20
N PHE A 11 15.47 -1.36 11.13
CA PHE A 11 14.12 -1.45 10.58
C PHE A 11 13.46 -2.80 10.89
N GLU A 12 14.24 -3.86 10.93
CA GLU A 12 13.80 -5.21 11.22
C GLU A 12 14.79 -5.87 12.19
N PRO A 13 14.57 -5.76 13.51
CA PRO A 13 15.48 -6.28 14.51
C PRO A 13 15.79 -7.77 14.32
N GLY A 14 17.06 -8.12 14.24
CA GLY A 14 17.54 -9.48 14.02
C GLY A 14 17.64 -9.93 12.57
N ALA A 15 17.22 -9.11 11.59
CA ALA A 15 17.36 -9.41 10.18
C ALA A 15 18.84 -9.49 9.75
N LYS A 16 19.20 -10.50 8.98
CA LYS A 16 20.56 -10.72 8.48
C LYS A 16 20.58 -10.94 6.99
N THR A 17 21.56 -10.35 6.33
CA THR A 17 21.77 -10.51 4.88
C THR A 17 21.93 -11.97 4.50
N GLU A 18 22.60 -12.78 5.30
CA GLU A 18 22.82 -14.22 5.03
C GLU A 18 21.52 -15.04 5.00
N THR A 19 20.47 -14.57 5.67
CA THR A 19 19.13 -15.21 5.69
C THR A 19 18.25 -14.63 4.59
N LEU A 20 18.30 -13.32 4.40
CA LEU A 20 17.42 -12.62 3.44
C LEU A 20 17.81 -12.86 1.99
N LEU A 21 19.11 -12.86 1.66
CA LEU A 21 19.54 -13.05 0.28
C LEU A 21 19.10 -14.40 -0.32
N PRO A 22 19.34 -15.55 0.33
CA PRO A 22 18.85 -16.84 -0.21
C PRO A 22 17.32 -16.87 -0.35
N LEU A 23 16.58 -16.24 0.55
CA LEU A 23 15.13 -16.13 0.46
C LEU A 23 14.71 -15.33 -0.77
N LEU A 24 15.28 -14.15 -0.98
CA LEU A 24 14.97 -13.30 -2.13
C LEU A 24 15.39 -13.97 -3.46
N GLU A 25 16.53 -14.65 -3.48
CA GLU A 25 16.97 -15.41 -4.66
C GLU A 25 16.05 -16.58 -4.98
N SER A 26 15.53 -17.28 -3.95
CA SER A 26 14.58 -18.37 -4.16
C SER A 26 13.24 -17.90 -4.73
N LEU A 27 12.84 -16.67 -4.46
CA LEU A 27 11.63 -16.05 -5.01
C LEU A 27 11.83 -15.52 -6.43
N ARG A 28 13.05 -15.16 -6.81
CA ARG A 28 13.34 -14.51 -8.09
C ARG A 28 12.92 -15.36 -9.29
N SER A 29 13.37 -16.62 -9.35
CA SER A 29 13.09 -17.49 -10.50
C SER A 29 11.58 -17.73 -10.66
N PRO A 30 10.83 -18.20 -9.65
CA PRO A 30 9.39 -18.39 -9.78
C PRO A 30 8.62 -17.11 -10.16
N LEU A 31 9.06 -15.94 -9.68
CA LEU A 31 8.42 -14.68 -10.04
C LEU A 31 8.71 -14.25 -11.48
N VAL A 32 9.92 -14.51 -11.98
CA VAL A 32 10.24 -14.27 -13.40
C VAL A 32 9.41 -15.19 -14.28
N ASP A 33 9.35 -16.49 -13.97
CA ASP A 33 8.57 -17.46 -14.71
C ASP A 33 7.08 -17.09 -14.72
N LEU A 34 6.53 -16.67 -13.57
CA LEU A 34 5.16 -16.20 -13.45
C LEU A 34 4.92 -14.96 -14.32
N ARG A 35 5.81 -13.98 -14.24
CA ARG A 35 5.72 -12.75 -15.05
C ARG A 35 5.72 -13.07 -16.54
N GLU A 36 6.57 -13.98 -16.99
CA GLU A 36 6.63 -14.41 -18.38
C GLU A 36 5.34 -15.15 -18.80
N ALA A 37 4.84 -16.03 -17.94
CA ALA A 37 3.60 -16.75 -18.20
C ALA A 37 2.35 -15.86 -18.33
N ILE A 38 2.35 -14.68 -17.72
CA ILE A 38 1.24 -13.72 -17.77
C ILE A 38 1.49 -12.57 -18.75
N ALA A 39 2.70 -12.39 -19.28
CA ALA A 39 3.08 -11.24 -20.10
C ALA A 39 2.17 -11.03 -21.32
N ASP A 40 1.77 -12.12 -21.98
CA ASP A 40 0.91 -12.11 -23.16
C ASP A 40 -0.59 -12.28 -22.83
N LYS A 41 -0.95 -12.34 -21.55
CA LYS A 41 -2.35 -12.46 -21.16
C LYS A 41 -3.03 -11.09 -21.24
N PRO A 42 -4.30 -11.05 -21.67
CA PRO A 42 -5.04 -9.80 -21.66
C PRO A 42 -5.15 -9.25 -20.23
N SER A 43 -4.87 -7.97 -20.07
CA SER A 43 -5.09 -7.31 -18.78
C SER A 43 -6.58 -7.41 -18.40
N PRO A 44 -6.89 -7.58 -17.12
CA PRO A 44 -8.26 -7.47 -16.63
C PRO A 44 -8.85 -6.13 -17.08
N LYS A 45 -10.13 -6.12 -17.46
CA LYS A 45 -10.81 -4.85 -17.71
C LYS A 45 -10.88 -4.07 -16.41
N GLY A 46 -10.36 -2.86 -16.44
CA GLY A 46 -10.53 -1.90 -15.35
C GLY A 46 -11.95 -1.34 -15.30
N PHE A 47 -12.18 -0.49 -14.34
CA PHE A 47 -13.39 0.33 -14.32
C PHE A 47 -13.27 1.40 -15.42
N GLU A 48 -14.28 1.49 -16.27
CA GLU A 48 -14.36 2.52 -17.30
C GLU A 48 -15.35 3.60 -16.84
N GLY A 49 -14.96 4.87 -16.96
CA GLY A 49 -15.82 5.98 -16.60
C GLY A 49 -15.10 7.06 -15.80
N HIS A 50 -15.87 8.06 -15.41
CA HIS A 50 -15.42 9.14 -14.56
C HIS A 50 -16.07 9.00 -13.18
N TYR A 51 -15.27 9.04 -12.16
CA TYR A 51 -15.65 8.81 -10.76
C TYR A 51 -15.30 10.05 -9.95
N ASP A 52 -16.31 10.80 -9.57
CA ASP A 52 -16.16 12.06 -8.85
C ASP A 52 -15.30 11.91 -7.59
N ALA A 53 -14.36 12.83 -7.41
CA ALA A 53 -13.38 12.81 -6.33
C ALA A 53 -14.02 12.83 -4.93
N GLN A 54 -15.12 13.58 -4.76
CA GLN A 54 -15.80 13.66 -3.45
C GLN A 54 -16.54 12.37 -3.15
N GLN A 55 -17.11 11.73 -4.16
CA GLN A 55 -17.78 10.44 -3.99
C GLN A 55 -16.77 9.33 -3.64
N GLN A 56 -15.61 9.33 -4.26
CA GLN A 56 -14.53 8.41 -3.91
C GLN A 56 -14.10 8.62 -2.45
N LEU A 57 -13.85 9.85 -2.04
CA LEU A 57 -13.44 10.16 -0.67
C LEU A 57 -14.53 9.78 0.35
N ALA A 58 -15.81 10.05 0.03
CA ALA A 58 -16.92 9.69 0.89
C ALA A 58 -17.05 8.17 1.07
N LEU A 59 -16.91 7.39 -0.01
CA LEU A 59 -16.93 5.94 0.04
C LEU A 59 -15.76 5.39 0.88
N THR A 60 -14.58 5.91 0.65
CA THR A 60 -13.35 5.51 1.34
C THR A 60 -13.41 5.84 2.84
N THR A 61 -13.92 7.02 3.19
CA THR A 61 -14.17 7.42 4.58
C THR A 61 -15.15 6.47 5.28
N LYS A 62 -16.22 6.11 4.59
CA LYS A 62 -17.19 5.14 5.11
C LYS A 62 -16.57 3.77 5.35
N LEU A 63 -15.73 3.30 4.41
CA LEU A 63 -15.03 2.03 4.55
C LEU A 63 -14.05 2.07 5.72
N ALA A 64 -13.22 3.09 5.83
CA ALA A 64 -12.27 3.27 6.93
C ALA A 64 -12.99 3.24 8.30
N ASN A 65 -14.12 3.91 8.41
CA ASN A 65 -14.94 3.86 9.62
C ASN A 65 -15.45 2.44 9.92
N GLN A 66 -15.89 1.69 8.92
CA GLN A 66 -16.32 0.29 9.10
C GLN A 66 -15.15 -0.64 9.48
N MET A 67 -13.93 -0.32 9.06
CA MET A 67 -12.71 -1.04 9.46
C MET A 67 -12.23 -0.66 10.87
N GLY A 68 -12.87 0.30 11.52
CA GLY A 68 -12.57 0.71 12.90
C GLY A 68 -11.65 1.92 13.00
N TYR A 69 -11.43 2.67 11.90
CA TYR A 69 -10.68 3.92 11.97
C TYR A 69 -11.42 4.97 12.80
N ASP A 70 -10.75 5.51 13.80
CA ASP A 70 -11.30 6.49 14.73
C ASP A 70 -11.14 7.93 14.20
N PHE A 71 -12.20 8.51 13.68
CA PHE A 71 -12.22 9.87 13.16
C PHE A 71 -12.22 10.96 14.24
N GLU A 72 -12.44 10.63 15.52
CA GLU A 72 -12.26 11.57 16.63
C GLU A 72 -10.77 11.77 16.97
N ALA A 73 -9.95 10.75 16.69
CA ALA A 73 -8.51 10.75 16.95
C ALA A 73 -7.65 10.86 15.68
N GLY A 74 -8.27 10.91 14.49
CA GLY A 74 -7.55 10.94 13.23
C GLY A 74 -8.35 11.56 12.09
N ARG A 75 -7.72 11.69 10.93
CA ARG A 75 -8.36 12.19 9.71
C ARG A 75 -7.72 11.62 8.45
N ILE A 76 -8.47 11.69 7.36
CA ILE A 76 -8.01 11.33 6.02
C ILE A 76 -7.88 12.60 5.19
N ASP A 77 -6.71 12.85 4.63
CA ASP A 77 -6.41 13.97 3.74
C ASP A 77 -6.00 13.47 2.34
N ILE A 78 -6.10 14.34 1.33
CA ILE A 78 -5.68 14.02 -0.03
C ILE A 78 -4.20 14.42 -0.21
N SER A 79 -3.40 13.51 -0.77
CA SER A 79 -2.00 13.74 -1.07
C SER A 79 -1.60 13.05 -2.38
N THR A 80 -0.53 13.52 -3.00
CA THR A 80 0.05 12.87 -4.19
C THR A 80 0.59 11.47 -3.89
N HIS A 81 1.15 11.29 -2.69
CA HIS A 81 1.66 10.01 -2.20
C HIS A 81 0.92 9.65 -0.92
N PRO A 82 0.14 8.55 -0.92
CA PRO A 82 -0.45 8.01 0.29
C PRO A 82 0.60 7.70 1.34
N PHE A 83 0.30 7.98 2.58
CA PHE A 83 1.11 7.59 3.73
C PHE A 83 0.27 7.70 5.01
N SER A 84 0.65 6.98 6.03
CA SER A 84 0.12 7.13 7.38
C SER A 84 1.18 7.70 8.32
N SER A 85 0.72 8.42 9.31
CA SER A 85 1.56 8.95 10.38
C SER A 85 0.73 9.09 11.65
N GLY A 86 1.39 8.98 12.80
CA GLY A 86 0.70 9.18 14.06
C GLY A 86 1.42 8.54 15.23
N GLY A 87 0.82 8.69 16.40
CA GLY A 87 1.29 8.12 17.66
C GLY A 87 0.40 8.55 18.80
N GLY A 88 0.39 7.78 19.90
CA GLY A 88 -0.36 8.14 21.09
C GLY A 88 -1.89 8.22 20.90
N GLY A 89 -2.44 7.54 19.91
CA GLY A 89 -3.87 7.53 19.62
C GLY A 89 -4.31 8.51 18.53
N ASP A 90 -3.40 9.33 17.98
CA ASP A 90 -3.66 10.14 16.77
C ASP A 90 -3.09 9.38 15.56
N SER A 91 -3.93 9.05 14.59
CA SER A 91 -3.53 8.40 13.34
C SER A 91 -4.06 9.20 12.15
N ARG A 92 -3.17 9.66 11.30
CA ARG A 92 -3.48 10.45 10.12
C ARG A 92 -3.10 9.70 8.87
N ILE A 93 -4.06 9.60 7.96
CA ILE A 93 -3.90 8.90 6.69
C ILE A 93 -3.97 9.94 5.58
N THR A 94 -3.13 9.78 4.56
CA THR A 94 -3.33 10.47 3.29
C THR A 94 -3.68 9.47 2.20
N THR A 95 -4.55 9.88 1.29
CA THR A 95 -4.98 9.07 0.16
C THR A 95 -4.80 9.82 -1.15
N ARG A 96 -4.74 9.09 -2.26
CA ARG A 96 -4.67 9.66 -3.60
C ARG A 96 -5.95 9.37 -4.35
N ILE A 97 -6.48 10.39 -5.02
CA ILE A 97 -7.67 10.27 -5.86
C ILE A 97 -7.26 10.30 -7.34
N ASP A 98 -7.80 9.37 -8.11
CA ASP A 98 -7.78 9.37 -9.56
C ASP A 98 -9.22 9.17 -10.05
N GLU A 99 -9.76 10.16 -10.78
CA GLU A 99 -11.14 10.12 -11.27
C GLU A 99 -11.37 9.09 -12.39
N ASN A 100 -10.30 8.48 -12.91
CA ASN A 100 -10.37 7.39 -13.88
C ASN A 100 -10.06 6.00 -13.25
N ASP A 101 -9.59 5.99 -11.99
CA ASP A 101 -9.30 4.75 -11.25
C ASP A 101 -9.83 4.84 -9.81
N PRO A 102 -11.10 4.49 -9.60
CA PRO A 102 -11.74 4.61 -8.28
C PRO A 102 -11.16 3.67 -7.22
N LEU A 103 -10.50 2.58 -7.65
CA LEU A 103 -9.88 1.64 -6.72
C LEU A 103 -8.59 2.20 -6.10
N ASN A 104 -7.94 3.16 -6.76
CA ASN A 104 -6.71 3.74 -6.25
C ASN A 104 -6.90 4.38 -4.88
N CYS A 105 -7.92 5.22 -4.72
CA CYS A 105 -8.28 5.85 -3.46
C CYS A 105 -8.63 4.82 -2.39
N LEU A 106 -9.46 3.84 -2.75
CA LEU A 106 -9.94 2.80 -1.85
C LEU A 106 -8.79 1.94 -1.29
N TYR A 107 -7.95 1.41 -2.17
CA TYR A 107 -6.84 0.54 -1.78
C TYR A 107 -5.74 1.30 -1.05
N SER A 108 -5.43 2.53 -1.47
CA SER A 108 -4.45 3.37 -0.77
C SER A 108 -4.86 3.61 0.68
N THR A 109 -6.11 4.01 0.90
CA THR A 109 -6.59 4.27 2.28
C THR A 109 -6.70 3.00 3.12
N ALA A 110 -7.09 1.87 2.51
CA ALA A 110 -7.20 0.61 3.23
C ALA A 110 -5.82 0.00 3.57
N HIS A 111 -4.79 0.37 2.82
CA HIS A 111 -3.41 -0.06 3.06
C HIS A 111 -2.79 0.68 4.24
N GLU A 112 -2.98 1.99 4.31
CA GLU A 112 -2.47 2.85 5.38
C GLU A 112 -3.17 2.62 6.72
#